data_80393335450026dc1a08adbbb4179e03
#
_entry.id   80393335450026dc1a08adbbb4179e03
#
_cell.length_a   1.000
_cell.length_b   1.000
_cell.length_c   1.000
_cell.angle_alpha   90.00
_cell.angle_beta   90.00
_cell.angle_gamma   90.00
#
_symmetry.space_group_name_H-M   'P 1'
#
loop_
_entity.id
_entity.type
_entity.pdbx_description
1 polymer ?
#
loop_
_entity_poly.entity_id
_entity_poly.type
_entity_poly.pdbx_seq_one_letter_code
_entity_poly.pdbx_strand_id
1 'polypeptide(L)'
;MLLIKFPQYKGPSNIIEIPNHETFSELLIKTQERHKEKSNKKGHHNNTVAIEDSYLFVIFYSNYSYDCLYTEELFANLSIKYYSNNLQFLRMNVDLNESFVEKLGIDLHRNVTLPYMIMFKNGKEIERLPGYDEKGKTRKMKFYREKDIVEVFRLKDIIKKE
;
A
#
# COMPACT_ATOMS: atom_id res chain seq x y z
N MET A 1 29.00 2.79 14.53
CA MET A 1 27.64 2.62 15.08
C MET A 1 27.08 1.32 14.54
N LEU A 2 26.77 0.37 15.39
CA LEU A 2 26.16 -0.90 14.98
C LEU A 2 24.66 -0.64 14.71
N LEU A 3 24.24 -0.81 13.47
CA LEU A 3 22.82 -0.82 13.11
C LEU A 3 22.21 -2.15 13.55
N ILE A 4 21.26 -2.10 14.47
CA ILE A 4 20.54 -3.29 14.95
C ILE A 4 19.39 -3.56 13.97
N LYS A 5 19.46 -4.71 13.32
CA LYS A 5 18.37 -5.21 12.46
C LYS A 5 17.31 -5.89 13.33
N PHE A 6 16.08 -5.43 13.26
CA PHE A 6 14.98 -6.05 13.97
C PHE A 6 14.50 -7.33 13.28
N PRO A 7 13.99 -8.32 14.04
CA PRO A 7 13.43 -9.53 13.45
C PRO A 7 12.17 -9.18 12.64
N GLN A 8 12.01 -9.83 11.50
CA GLN A 8 10.81 -9.70 10.68
C GLN A 8 9.66 -10.51 11.28
N TYR A 9 8.43 -10.04 11.08
CA TYR A 9 7.22 -10.79 11.39
C TYR A 9 7.17 -12.09 10.59
N LYS A 10 6.94 -13.21 11.27
CA LYS A 10 6.88 -14.57 10.67
C LYS A 10 5.50 -15.21 10.80
N GLY A 11 4.52 -14.47 11.29
CA GLY A 11 3.15 -14.96 11.43
C GLY A 11 2.39 -15.04 10.09
N PRO A 12 1.12 -15.50 10.14
CA PRO A 12 0.29 -15.59 8.94
C PRO A 12 0.09 -14.23 8.26
N SER A 13 0.22 -14.19 6.94
CA SER A 13 -0.06 -12.99 6.15
C SER A 13 -0.39 -13.31 4.70
N ASN A 14 -1.14 -12.43 4.03
CA ASN A 14 -1.36 -12.41 2.59
C ASN A 14 -0.59 -11.27 1.92
N ILE A 15 0.56 -10.89 2.49
CA ILE A 15 1.41 -9.82 1.98
C ILE A 15 2.39 -10.39 0.98
N ILE A 16 2.52 -9.73 -0.18
CA ILE A 16 3.48 -10.06 -1.22
C ILE A 16 4.68 -9.12 -1.09
N GLU A 17 5.89 -9.67 -0.98
CA GLU A 17 7.13 -8.89 -1.00
C GLU A 17 7.42 -8.39 -2.42
N ILE A 18 7.67 -7.09 -2.56
CA ILE A 18 8.12 -6.48 -3.81
C ILE A 18 9.62 -6.20 -3.70
N PRO A 19 10.47 -6.95 -4.42
CA PRO A 19 11.91 -6.86 -4.24
C PRO A 19 12.54 -5.56 -4.77
N ASN A 20 11.97 -5.01 -5.84
CA ASN A 20 12.52 -3.85 -6.55
C ASN A 20 11.44 -3.01 -7.22
N HIS A 21 11.86 -1.82 -7.68
CA HIS A 21 10.96 -0.86 -8.30
C HIS A 21 10.46 -1.28 -9.69
N GLU A 22 11.22 -2.10 -10.41
CA GLU A 22 10.82 -2.62 -11.72
C GLU A 22 9.58 -3.51 -11.57
N THR A 23 9.62 -4.48 -10.66
CA THR A 23 8.49 -5.36 -10.34
C THR A 23 7.27 -4.54 -9.89
N PHE A 24 7.48 -3.51 -9.08
CA PHE A 24 6.40 -2.63 -8.64
C PHE A 24 5.78 -1.84 -9.79
N SER A 25 6.61 -1.27 -10.67
CA SER A 25 6.15 -0.53 -11.84
C SER A 25 5.36 -1.40 -12.80
N GLU A 26 5.78 -2.64 -13.03
CA GLU A 26 5.03 -3.62 -13.83
C GLU A 26 3.65 -3.92 -13.24
N LEU A 27 3.55 -4.06 -11.91
CA LEU A 27 2.27 -4.27 -11.24
C LEU A 27 1.34 -3.06 -11.40
N LEU A 28 1.85 -1.84 -11.27
CA LEU A 28 1.06 -0.62 -11.48
C LEU A 28 0.53 -0.53 -12.91
N ILE A 29 1.38 -0.78 -13.90
CA ILE A 29 1.01 -0.78 -15.32
C ILE A 29 -0.05 -1.84 -15.59
N LYS A 30 0.16 -3.07 -15.12
CA LYS A 30 -0.78 -4.18 -15.29
C LYS A 30 -2.17 -3.90 -14.70
N THR A 31 -2.25 -3.25 -13.53
CA THR A 31 -3.53 -2.87 -12.94
C THR A 31 -4.21 -1.76 -13.75
N GLN A 32 -3.44 -0.83 -14.30
CA GLN A 32 -3.95 0.24 -15.15
C GLN A 32 -4.50 -0.29 -16.49
N GLU A 33 -3.78 -1.21 -17.12
CA GLU A 33 -4.15 -1.81 -18.40
C GLU A 33 -5.42 -2.65 -18.26
N ARG A 34 -5.53 -3.49 -17.24
CA ARG A 34 -6.73 -4.27 -16.94
C ARG A 34 -7.97 -3.40 -16.81
N HIS A 35 -7.85 -2.25 -16.16
CA HIS A 35 -8.95 -1.31 -16.04
C HIS A 35 -9.35 -0.70 -17.38
N LYS A 36 -8.38 -0.32 -18.22
CA LYS A 36 -8.62 0.24 -19.57
C LYS A 36 -9.28 -0.78 -20.51
N GLU A 37 -8.81 -2.03 -20.52
CA GLU A 37 -9.38 -3.10 -21.36
C GLU A 37 -10.84 -3.40 -21.00
N LYS A 38 -11.15 -3.48 -19.72
CA LYS A 38 -12.53 -3.65 -19.23
C LYS A 38 -13.41 -2.44 -19.60
N SER A 39 -12.87 -1.23 -19.54
CA SER A 39 -13.56 0.00 -19.93
C SER A 39 -13.90 0.04 -21.42
N ASN A 40 -12.98 -0.37 -22.28
CA ASN A 40 -13.18 -0.37 -23.75
C ASN A 40 -14.15 -1.44 -24.22
N LYS A 41 -14.28 -2.57 -23.55
CA LYS A 41 -15.26 -3.63 -23.86
C LYS A 41 -16.71 -3.23 -23.58
N LYS A 42 -16.96 -2.19 -22.79
CA LYS A 42 -18.31 -1.64 -22.53
C LYS A 42 -18.96 -0.99 -23.75
N GLY A 43 -18.19 -0.61 -24.78
CA GLY A 43 -18.71 0.08 -25.96
C GLY A 43 -19.48 -0.78 -26.98
N HIS A 44 -19.48 -2.13 -26.86
CA HIS A 44 -19.97 -3.00 -27.94
C HIS A 44 -21.07 -4.01 -27.57
N HIS A 45 -21.43 -4.20 -26.31
CA HIS A 45 -22.59 -5.04 -25.95
C HIS A 45 -23.27 -4.51 -24.69
N ASN A 46 -24.62 -4.49 -24.70
CA ASN A 46 -25.50 -4.05 -23.61
C ASN A 46 -25.49 -4.90 -22.32
N ASN A 47 -24.44 -5.66 -22.04
CA ASN A 47 -24.27 -6.33 -20.76
C ASN A 47 -23.38 -5.47 -19.84
N THR A 48 -24.00 -4.86 -18.86
CA THR A 48 -23.39 -4.07 -17.79
C THR A 48 -22.57 -4.98 -16.87
N VAL A 49 -21.41 -5.45 -17.32
CA VAL A 49 -20.42 -6.01 -16.41
C VAL A 49 -19.79 -4.83 -15.66
N ALA A 50 -20.00 -4.78 -14.34
CA ALA A 50 -19.38 -3.77 -13.50
C ALA A 50 -17.85 -3.84 -13.67
N ILE A 51 -17.22 -2.69 -13.95
CA ILE A 51 -15.76 -2.62 -13.99
C ILE A 51 -15.28 -2.61 -12.55
N GLU A 52 -14.67 -3.69 -12.12
CA GLU A 52 -14.07 -3.77 -10.79
C GLU A 52 -12.77 -2.97 -10.77
N ASP A 53 -12.67 -2.08 -9.79
CA ASP A 53 -11.43 -1.36 -9.50
C ASP A 53 -10.40 -2.32 -8.91
N SER A 54 -9.13 -2.14 -9.26
CA SER A 54 -8.01 -2.89 -8.71
C SER A 54 -7.19 -2.03 -7.76
N TYR A 55 -6.93 -2.53 -6.56
CA TYR A 55 -6.24 -1.82 -5.49
C TYR A 55 -4.94 -2.53 -5.11
N LEU A 56 -3.86 -1.74 -4.98
CA LEU A 56 -2.59 -2.19 -4.41
C LEU A 56 -2.33 -1.38 -3.14
N PHE A 57 -2.30 -2.05 -1.99
CA PHE A 57 -2.01 -1.43 -0.71
C PHE A 57 -0.59 -1.78 -0.27
N VAL A 58 0.30 -0.80 -0.27
CA VAL A 58 1.74 -0.99 -0.10
C VAL A 58 2.21 -0.41 1.21
N ILE A 59 2.96 -1.19 1.99
CA ILE A 59 3.73 -0.72 3.15
C ILE A 59 5.21 -0.64 2.76
N PHE A 60 5.79 0.54 2.97
CA PHE A 60 7.23 0.82 2.81
C PHE A 60 7.88 0.77 4.19
N TYR A 61 8.80 -0.16 4.40
CA TYR A 61 9.37 -0.48 5.70
C TYR A 61 10.90 -0.53 5.68
N SER A 62 11.49 -0.42 6.86
CA SER A 62 12.91 -0.67 7.11
C SER A 62 13.08 -1.71 8.21
N ASN A 63 14.03 -2.64 8.02
CA ASN A 63 14.40 -3.59 9.07
C ASN A 63 15.12 -2.96 10.27
N TYR A 64 15.48 -1.70 10.15
CA TYR A 64 16.19 -0.92 11.19
C TYR A 64 15.25 0.03 11.95
N SER A 65 13.96 0.04 11.63
CA SER A 65 12.95 0.86 12.29
C SER A 65 12.13 0.04 13.27
N TYR A 66 12.13 0.46 14.54
CA TYR A 66 11.30 -0.17 15.58
C TYR A 66 9.81 -0.01 15.30
N ASP A 67 9.40 1.14 14.79
CA ASP A 67 7.97 1.40 14.48
C ASP A 67 7.46 0.50 13.35
N CYS A 68 8.33 0.09 12.43
CA CYS A 68 8.00 -0.88 11.40
C CYS A 68 7.70 -2.26 11.98
N LEU A 69 8.41 -2.69 13.01
CA LEU A 69 8.20 -4.00 13.64
C LEU A 69 6.76 -4.17 14.16
N TYR A 70 6.27 -3.17 14.87
CA TYR A 70 4.89 -3.19 15.39
C TYR A 70 3.84 -3.12 14.26
N THR A 71 4.07 -2.24 13.29
CA THR A 71 3.11 -2.02 12.21
C THR A 71 3.09 -3.19 11.22
N GLU A 72 4.18 -3.94 11.10
CA GLU A 72 4.26 -5.14 10.23
C GLU A 72 3.25 -6.21 10.65
N GLU A 73 3.14 -6.51 11.94
CA GLU A 73 2.13 -7.45 12.46
C GLU A 73 0.71 -6.96 12.20
N LEU A 74 0.47 -5.68 12.47
CA LEU A 74 -0.82 -5.04 12.22
C LEU A 74 -1.22 -5.11 10.73
N PHE A 75 -0.29 -4.82 9.84
CA PHE A 75 -0.50 -4.87 8.39
C PHE A 75 -0.74 -6.32 7.91
N ALA A 76 -0.04 -7.29 8.49
CA ALA A 76 -0.26 -8.71 8.22
C ALA A 76 -1.68 -9.15 8.60
N ASN A 77 -2.15 -8.77 9.79
CA ASN A 77 -3.52 -9.05 10.23
C ASN A 77 -4.57 -8.41 9.31
N LEU A 78 -4.34 -7.16 8.88
CA LEU A 78 -5.21 -6.50 7.90
C LEU A 78 -5.24 -7.23 6.56
N SER A 79 -4.11 -7.78 6.10
CA SER A 79 -4.02 -8.52 4.84
C SER A 79 -4.84 -9.81 4.86
N ILE A 80 -5.04 -10.41 6.02
CA ILE A 80 -5.90 -11.59 6.18
C ILE A 80 -7.37 -11.17 6.29
N LYS A 81 -7.65 -10.16 7.11
CA LYS A 81 -9.02 -9.72 7.41
C LYS A 81 -9.72 -9.07 6.22
N TYR A 82 -8.97 -8.35 5.39
CA TYR A 82 -9.49 -7.61 4.22
C TYR A 82 -9.02 -8.21 2.90
N TYR A 83 -8.74 -9.50 2.88
CA TYR A 83 -8.41 -10.22 1.65
C TYR A 83 -9.56 -10.11 0.64
N SER A 84 -9.22 -9.80 -0.61
CA SER A 84 -10.18 -9.71 -1.69
C SER A 84 -9.45 -9.85 -3.03
N ASN A 85 -10.15 -10.29 -4.07
CA ASN A 85 -9.55 -10.48 -5.39
C ASN A 85 -9.10 -9.16 -6.04
N ASN A 86 -9.69 -8.05 -5.63
CA ASN A 86 -9.41 -6.73 -6.16
C ASN A 86 -8.50 -5.88 -5.25
N LEU A 87 -8.11 -6.38 -4.07
CA LEU A 87 -7.22 -5.71 -3.12
C LEU A 87 -6.01 -6.59 -2.78
N GLN A 88 -4.83 -6.17 -3.19
CA GLN A 88 -3.57 -6.84 -2.86
C GLN A 88 -2.78 -6.04 -1.83
N PHE A 89 -2.25 -6.74 -0.83
CA PHE A 89 -1.35 -6.19 0.19
C PHE A 89 0.10 -6.48 -0.20
N LEU A 90 0.90 -5.43 -0.31
CA LEU A 90 2.29 -5.48 -0.76
C LEU A 90 3.21 -4.85 0.28
N ARG A 91 4.46 -5.26 0.29
CA ARG A 91 5.50 -4.60 1.09
C ARG A 91 6.78 -4.40 0.28
N MET A 92 7.46 -3.28 0.54
CA MET A 92 8.74 -2.93 -0.08
C MET A 92 9.73 -2.45 0.96
N ASN A 93 10.93 -3.01 0.95
CA ASN A 93 12.02 -2.56 1.82
C ASN A 93 12.63 -1.27 1.26
N VAL A 94 12.58 -0.19 2.04
CA VAL A 94 13.12 1.12 1.62
C VAL A 94 14.64 1.14 1.58
N ASP A 95 15.30 0.36 2.43
CA ASP A 95 16.78 0.31 2.49
C ASP A 95 17.40 -0.24 1.20
N LEU A 96 16.64 -1.05 0.46
CA LEU A 96 17.05 -1.63 -0.81
C LEU A 96 16.55 -0.85 -2.05
N ASN A 97 15.68 0.15 -1.84
CA ASN A 97 15.00 0.88 -2.91
C ASN A 97 14.97 2.39 -2.68
N GLU A 98 15.99 2.97 -2.03
CA GLU A 98 16.03 4.36 -1.58
C GLU A 98 15.68 5.35 -2.69
N SER A 99 16.37 5.31 -3.82
CA SER A 99 16.18 6.23 -4.94
C SER A 99 14.75 6.21 -5.49
N PHE A 100 14.12 5.05 -5.54
CA PHE A 100 12.73 4.93 -5.97
C PHE A 100 11.75 5.48 -4.94
N VAL A 101 11.96 5.15 -3.68
CA VAL A 101 11.11 5.59 -2.56
C VAL A 101 11.14 7.11 -2.41
N GLU A 102 12.29 7.75 -2.61
CA GLU A 102 12.43 9.20 -2.63
C GLU A 102 11.64 9.85 -3.79
N LYS A 103 11.62 9.21 -4.97
CA LYS A 103 10.79 9.67 -6.10
C LYS A 103 9.29 9.61 -5.82
N LEU A 104 8.86 8.73 -4.90
CA LEU A 104 7.49 8.70 -4.39
C LEU A 104 7.20 9.83 -3.37
N GLY A 105 8.19 10.65 -3.05
CA GLY A 105 8.07 11.74 -2.08
C GLY A 105 8.17 11.29 -0.63
N ILE A 106 8.76 10.13 -0.38
CA ILE A 106 9.09 9.66 0.97
C ILE A 106 10.54 10.07 1.25
N ASP A 107 10.73 11.10 2.08
CA ASP A 107 12.06 11.59 2.46
C ASP A 107 12.68 10.63 3.48
N LEU A 108 13.75 9.95 3.12
CA LEU A 108 14.49 9.01 3.97
C LEU A 108 15.59 9.69 4.79
N HIS A 109 15.89 10.98 4.54
CA HIS A 109 17.01 11.69 5.17
C HIS A 109 16.59 12.65 6.28
N ARG A 110 15.34 13.13 6.27
CA ARG A 110 14.85 14.12 7.23
C ARG A 110 13.61 13.62 7.95
N ASN A 111 13.72 13.42 9.28
CA ASN A 111 12.57 13.08 10.15
C ASN A 111 11.67 11.97 9.57
N VAL A 112 12.28 10.92 9.09
CA VAL A 112 11.60 9.80 8.47
C VAL A 112 10.59 9.20 9.44
N THR A 113 9.34 9.18 9.05
CA THR A 113 8.31 8.43 9.74
C THR A 113 8.02 7.16 8.95
N LEU A 114 8.70 6.08 9.30
CA LEU A 114 8.41 4.75 8.78
C LEU A 114 7.58 3.96 9.80
N PRO A 115 6.74 3.06 9.37
CA PRO A 115 6.45 2.72 7.97
C PRO A 115 5.58 3.78 7.27
N TYR A 116 5.71 3.82 5.94
CA TYR A 116 4.83 4.58 5.06
C TYR A 116 3.83 3.64 4.40
N MET A 117 2.57 4.00 4.33
CA MET A 117 1.54 3.22 3.64
C MET A 117 0.94 4.04 2.51
N ILE A 118 0.83 3.44 1.33
CA ILE A 118 0.25 4.08 0.16
C ILE A 118 -0.75 3.13 -0.51
N MET A 119 -1.93 3.64 -0.84
CA MET A 119 -2.94 2.94 -1.62
C MET A 119 -2.93 3.43 -3.06
N PHE A 120 -2.82 2.50 -3.99
CA PHE A 120 -2.97 2.73 -5.42
C PHE A 120 -4.28 2.13 -5.91
N LYS A 121 -5.01 2.87 -6.72
CA LYS A 121 -6.22 2.42 -7.41
C LYS A 121 -5.99 2.50 -8.91
N ASN A 122 -6.13 1.39 -9.61
CA ASN A 122 -5.94 1.31 -11.05
C ASN A 122 -4.62 1.93 -11.53
N GLY A 123 -3.53 1.67 -10.78
CA GLY A 123 -2.18 2.17 -11.04
C GLY A 123 -1.90 3.60 -10.59
N LYS A 124 -2.85 4.31 -9.97
CA LYS A 124 -2.67 5.68 -9.47
C LYS A 124 -2.77 5.74 -7.96
N GLU A 125 -1.89 6.51 -7.33
CA GLU A 125 -1.98 6.79 -5.90
C GLU A 125 -3.26 7.56 -5.57
N ILE A 126 -3.98 7.09 -4.54
CA ILE A 126 -5.21 7.73 -4.07
C ILE A 126 -5.15 8.18 -2.61
N GLU A 127 -4.32 7.56 -1.79
CA GLU A 127 -4.19 7.90 -0.37
C GLU A 127 -2.84 7.43 0.18
N ARG A 128 -2.32 8.16 1.17
CA ARG A 128 -1.09 7.78 1.89
C ARG A 128 -1.16 8.10 3.37
N LEU A 129 -0.37 7.38 4.16
CA LEU A 129 -0.24 7.62 5.60
C LEU A 129 1.24 7.37 6.00
N PRO A 130 1.96 8.33 6.61
CA PRO A 130 1.55 9.71 6.87
C PRO A 130 1.23 10.47 5.58
N GLY A 131 0.28 11.38 5.65
CA GLY A 131 -0.19 12.16 4.52
C GLY A 131 -0.70 13.52 4.96
N TYR A 132 -1.45 14.17 4.10
CA TYR A 132 -2.06 15.46 4.39
C TYR A 132 -3.57 15.33 4.47
N ASP A 133 -4.20 16.06 5.39
CA ASP A 133 -5.64 16.21 5.42
C ASP A 133 -6.11 17.24 4.36
N GLU A 134 -7.43 17.40 4.24
CA GLU A 134 -8.05 18.36 3.28
C GLU A 134 -7.60 19.81 3.49
N LYS A 135 -7.06 20.12 4.67
CA LYS A 135 -6.53 21.45 5.02
C LYS A 135 -5.01 21.56 4.83
N GLY A 136 -4.37 20.53 4.26
CA GLY A 136 -2.93 20.47 4.05
C GLY A 136 -2.12 20.23 5.35
N LYS A 137 -2.78 19.85 6.46
CA LYS A 137 -2.11 19.50 7.71
C LYS A 137 -1.66 18.05 7.66
N THR A 138 -0.43 17.79 8.09
CA THR A 138 0.14 16.45 8.12
C THR A 138 -0.67 15.53 9.05
N ARG A 139 -1.19 14.45 8.50
CA ARG A 139 -1.75 13.32 9.25
C ARG A 139 -0.60 12.45 9.75
N LYS A 140 0.05 12.89 10.82
CA LYS A 140 1.15 12.17 11.44
C LYS A 140 0.64 11.53 12.72
N MET A 141 0.63 10.20 12.77
CA MET A 141 0.28 9.46 13.97
C MET A 141 1.54 8.92 14.62
N LYS A 142 1.62 9.02 15.94
CA LYS A 142 2.74 8.45 16.70
C LYS A 142 2.72 6.92 16.64
N PHE A 143 1.53 6.34 16.65
CA PHE A 143 1.29 4.90 16.49
C PHE A 143 0.06 4.69 15.61
N TYR A 144 0.15 3.76 14.67
CA TYR A 144 -0.99 3.38 13.84
C TYR A 144 -1.82 2.31 14.56
N ARG A 145 -3.13 2.54 14.69
CA ARG A 145 -4.08 1.54 15.16
C ARG A 145 -4.81 0.96 13.95
N GLU A 146 -5.29 -0.28 14.06
CA GLU A 146 -6.07 -0.94 13.01
C GLU A 146 -7.19 -0.04 12.48
N LYS A 147 -7.98 0.53 13.39
CA LYS A 147 -9.12 1.36 13.01
C LYS A 147 -8.72 2.60 12.19
N ASP A 148 -7.60 3.23 12.51
CA ASP A 148 -7.11 4.43 11.82
C ASP A 148 -6.73 4.10 10.38
N ILE A 149 -6.05 2.96 10.16
CA ILE A 149 -5.69 2.47 8.83
C ILE A 149 -6.95 2.12 8.03
N VAL A 150 -7.89 1.40 8.64
CA VAL A 150 -9.14 1.00 7.99
C VAL A 150 -9.97 2.20 7.55
N GLU A 151 -10.03 3.25 8.37
CA GLU A 151 -10.75 4.48 8.06
C GLU A 151 -10.06 5.29 6.96
N VAL A 152 -8.75 5.57 7.10
CA VAL A 152 -8.00 6.37 6.13
C VAL A 152 -8.04 5.75 4.73
N PHE A 153 -7.81 4.45 4.64
CA PHE A 153 -7.77 3.74 3.35
C PHE A 153 -9.13 3.15 2.92
N ARG A 154 -10.20 3.35 3.71
CA ARG A 154 -11.57 2.88 3.41
C ARG A 154 -11.66 1.41 3.07
N LEU A 155 -10.90 0.56 3.78
CA LEU A 155 -10.80 -0.87 3.46
C LEU A 155 -12.15 -1.58 3.45
N LYS A 156 -13.07 -1.22 4.35
CA LYS A 156 -14.43 -1.80 4.40
C LYS A 156 -15.25 -1.50 3.15
N ASP A 157 -15.04 -0.35 2.52
CA ASP A 157 -15.79 0.06 1.33
C ASP A 157 -15.28 -0.65 0.08
N ILE A 158 -13.97 -0.99 0.06
CA ILE A 158 -13.37 -1.72 -1.05
C ILE A 158 -13.92 -3.14 -1.12
N ILE A 159 -14.02 -3.86 0.02
CA ILE A 159 -14.49 -5.24 0.06
C ILE A 159 -16.01 -5.40 -0.05
N LYS A 160 -16.80 -4.35 0.26
CA LYS A 160 -18.27 -4.38 0.11
C LYS A 160 -18.75 -4.28 -1.33
N LYS A 161 -17.86 -3.97 -2.28
CA LYS A 161 -18.18 -3.85 -3.70
C LYS A 161 -18.06 -5.17 -4.46
N GLU A 162 -17.68 -6.23 -3.78
CA GLU A 162 -17.74 -7.62 -4.26
C GLU A 162 -19.14 -8.19 -3.94
#